data_32f49e541d94e1965346297ee12c38c2
#
_entry.id   32f49e541d94e1965346297ee12c38c2
#
_cell.length_a   1.000
_cell.length_b   1.000
_cell.length_c   1.000
_cell.angle_alpha   90.00
_cell.angle_beta   90.00
_cell.angle_gamma   90.00
#
_symmetry.space_group_name_H-M   'P 1'
#
loop_
_entity.id
_entity.type
_entity.pdbx_description
1 polymer ?
#
loop_
_entity_poly.entity_id
_entity_poly.type
_entity_poly.pdbx_seq_one_letter_code
_entity_poly.pdbx_strand_id
1 'polypeptide(L)'
;MTIKEQQDQIIEDFALFDDWMEKYEYIIQLGKELPMIDEQYKTDDNLIKGCQSRVWLHADYTDGKLLFTADSDALITKGLVSMVVQVLSGHTPKEIAEADIYFVEAIGLSSHLSPTRSNGLLSMLKQIKRYAVAYQAKALQ
;
A
#
# COMPACT_ATOMS: atom_id res chain seq x y z
N MET A 1 7.85 -3.11 13.87
CA MET A 1 6.85 -4.18 13.68
C MET A 1 7.15 -4.94 12.40
N THR A 2 6.89 -6.25 12.40
CA THR A 2 6.99 -7.06 11.18
C THR A 2 5.81 -6.78 10.24
N ILE A 3 5.93 -7.23 9.00
CA ILE A 3 4.84 -7.12 8.02
C ILE A 3 3.60 -7.85 8.55
N LYS A 4 3.79 -9.02 9.15
CA LYS A 4 2.69 -9.79 9.76
C LYS A 4 2.02 -9.00 10.88
N GLU A 5 2.80 -8.45 11.79
CA GLU A 5 2.27 -7.68 12.92
C GLU A 5 1.50 -6.44 12.47
N GLN A 6 1.99 -5.76 11.44
CA GLN A 6 1.31 -4.60 10.86
C GLN A 6 -0.05 -4.99 10.27
N GLN A 7 -0.10 -6.10 9.53
CA GLN A 7 -1.36 -6.60 8.98
C GLN A 7 -2.36 -6.97 10.07
N ASP A 8 -1.89 -7.66 11.10
CA ASP A 8 -2.74 -8.09 12.21
C ASP A 8 -3.29 -6.89 12.98
N GLN A 9 -2.51 -5.82 13.11
CA GLN A 9 -2.95 -4.58 13.75
C GLN A 9 -4.06 -3.92 12.93
N ILE A 10 -3.92 -3.86 11.61
CA ILE A 10 -4.96 -3.30 10.73
C ILE A 10 -6.26 -4.10 10.86
N ILE A 11 -6.17 -5.42 10.90
CA ILE A 11 -7.33 -6.30 11.05
C ILE A 11 -8.03 -6.01 12.37
N GLU A 12 -7.28 -5.89 13.46
CA GLU A 12 -7.84 -5.56 14.78
C GLU A 12 -8.52 -4.18 14.78
N ASP A 13 -7.89 -3.19 14.17
CA ASP A 13 -8.43 -1.83 14.10
C ASP A 13 -9.75 -1.80 13.34
N PHE A 14 -9.84 -2.51 12.22
CA PHE A 14 -11.08 -2.58 11.45
C PHE A 14 -12.20 -3.33 12.17
N ALA A 15 -11.85 -4.28 13.02
CA ALA A 15 -12.84 -5.03 13.81
C ALA A 15 -13.53 -4.15 14.86
N LEU A 16 -13.00 -2.97 15.18
CA LEU A 16 -13.62 -2.04 16.12
C LEU A 16 -14.83 -1.31 15.53
N PHE A 17 -14.99 -1.33 14.22
CA PHE A 17 -16.09 -0.64 13.53
C PHE A 17 -17.20 -1.63 13.19
N ASP A 18 -18.45 -1.23 13.46
CA ASP A 18 -19.62 -2.09 13.28
C ASP A 18 -20.15 -2.10 11.85
N ASP A 19 -20.00 -0.99 11.12
CA ASP A 19 -20.54 -0.88 9.78
C ASP A 19 -19.52 -0.33 8.77
N TRP A 20 -19.85 -0.44 7.48
CA TRP A 20 -18.96 -0.03 6.42
C TRP A 20 -18.85 1.48 6.25
N MET A 21 -19.84 2.24 6.69
CA MET A 21 -19.77 3.69 6.69
C MET A 21 -18.63 4.15 7.59
N GLU A 22 -18.56 3.61 8.81
CA GLU A 22 -17.48 3.90 9.76
C GLU A 22 -16.13 3.45 9.23
N LYS A 23 -16.08 2.28 8.58
CA LYS A 23 -14.84 1.75 7.99
C LYS A 23 -14.34 2.65 6.87
N TYR A 24 -15.22 3.16 6.00
CA TYR A 24 -14.82 4.09 4.95
C TYR A 24 -14.29 5.41 5.52
N GLU A 25 -14.92 5.92 6.57
CA GLU A 25 -14.44 7.13 7.24
C GLU A 25 -13.03 6.90 7.81
N TYR A 26 -12.79 5.74 8.39
CA TYR A 26 -11.48 5.37 8.91
C TYR A 26 -10.44 5.25 7.78
N ILE A 27 -10.82 4.66 6.65
CA ILE A 27 -9.94 4.58 5.47
C ILE A 27 -9.54 5.98 5.01
N ILE A 28 -10.49 6.90 4.90
CA ILE A 28 -10.22 8.29 4.49
C ILE A 28 -9.27 8.95 5.50
N GLN A 29 -9.47 8.71 6.80
CA GLN A 29 -8.61 9.24 7.84
C GLN A 29 -7.17 8.73 7.71
N LEU A 30 -7.00 7.44 7.40
CA LEU A 30 -5.68 6.85 7.16
C LEU A 30 -4.95 7.50 5.98
N GLY A 31 -5.68 7.94 4.98
CA GLY A 31 -5.09 8.65 3.84
C GLY A 31 -4.38 9.93 4.23
N LYS A 32 -4.83 10.57 5.30
CA LYS A 32 -4.20 11.80 5.81
C LYS A 32 -2.84 11.54 6.45
N GLU A 33 -2.57 10.30 6.84
CA GLU A 33 -1.32 9.88 7.47
C GLU A 33 -0.31 9.31 6.47
N LEU A 34 -0.69 9.22 5.19
CA LEU A 34 0.18 8.69 4.14
C LEU A 34 1.46 9.52 4.01
N PRO A 35 2.65 8.88 4.07
CA PRO A 35 3.89 9.56 3.71
C PRO A 35 3.80 10.03 2.26
N MET A 36 3.75 11.35 2.08
CA MET A 36 3.49 11.97 0.78
C MET A 36 4.71 11.89 -0.13
N ILE A 37 4.47 11.50 -1.36
CA ILE A 37 5.48 11.51 -2.42
C ILE A 37 5.90 12.96 -2.71
N ASP A 38 7.20 13.16 -2.95
CA ASP A 38 7.73 14.45 -3.38
C ASP A 38 7.15 14.79 -4.76
N GLU A 39 6.80 16.06 -4.98
CA GLU A 39 6.20 16.53 -6.24
C GLU A 39 7.05 16.17 -7.46
N GLN A 40 8.39 16.17 -7.34
CA GLN A 40 9.28 15.80 -8.45
C GLN A 40 9.08 14.36 -8.92
N TYR A 41 8.53 13.51 -8.07
CA TYR A 41 8.27 12.09 -8.41
C TYR A 41 6.83 11.82 -8.85
N LYS A 42 5.96 12.84 -8.85
CA LYS A 42 4.60 12.71 -9.38
C LYS A 42 4.62 12.81 -10.90
N THR A 43 5.19 11.79 -11.52
CA THR A 43 5.35 11.69 -12.97
C THR A 43 4.64 10.46 -13.50
N ASP A 44 4.47 10.39 -14.81
CA ASP A 44 3.83 9.25 -15.47
C ASP A 44 4.60 7.94 -15.21
N ASP A 45 5.92 8.01 -15.04
CA ASP A 45 6.75 6.84 -14.75
C ASP A 45 6.42 6.21 -13.40
N ASN A 46 5.92 7.00 -12.46
CA ASN A 46 5.57 6.54 -11.12
C ASN A 46 4.08 6.29 -10.92
N LEU A 47 3.29 6.42 -11.99
CA LEU A 47 1.86 6.06 -11.95
C LEU A 47 1.68 4.55 -11.91
N ILE A 48 0.81 4.09 -11.04
CA ILE A 48 0.41 2.68 -10.99
C ILE A 48 -0.63 2.44 -12.07
N LYS A 49 -0.33 1.51 -12.97
CA LYS A 49 -1.25 1.15 -14.06
C LYS A 49 -2.40 0.28 -13.54
N GLY A 50 -3.56 0.43 -14.15
CA GLY A 50 -4.73 -0.35 -13.79
C GLY A 50 -5.61 0.25 -12.71
N CYS A 51 -5.27 1.44 -12.22
CA CYS A 51 -6.10 2.19 -11.28
C CYS A 51 -7.02 3.16 -12.02
N GLN A 52 -8.26 3.27 -11.56
CA GLN A 52 -9.20 4.26 -12.09
C GLN A 52 -8.79 5.68 -11.69
N SER A 53 -8.37 5.85 -10.44
CA SER A 53 -7.80 7.09 -9.92
C SER A 53 -6.30 7.10 -10.16
N ARG A 54 -5.70 8.29 -10.19
CA ARG A 54 -4.24 8.40 -10.28
C ARG A 54 -3.63 8.01 -8.95
N VAL A 55 -2.65 7.12 -9.00
CA VAL A 55 -1.85 6.71 -7.83
C VAL A 55 -0.39 6.78 -8.24
N TRP A 56 0.38 7.58 -7.52
CA TRP A 56 1.83 7.66 -7.70
C TRP A 56 2.53 6.95 -6.56
N LEU A 57 3.58 6.23 -6.88
CA LEU A 57 4.39 5.48 -5.90
C LEU A 57 5.86 5.70 -6.18
N HIS A 58 6.61 6.03 -5.14
CA HIS A 58 8.06 6.16 -5.20
C HIS A 58 8.70 5.29 -4.12
N ALA A 59 9.81 4.63 -4.47
CA ALA A 59 10.55 3.79 -3.55
C ALA A 59 11.97 4.33 -3.38
N ASP A 60 12.39 4.47 -2.12
CA ASP A 60 13.77 4.80 -1.75
C ASP A 60 14.40 3.61 -1.04
N TYR A 61 15.64 3.28 -1.39
CA TYR A 61 16.40 2.22 -0.74
C TYR A 61 17.43 2.85 0.19
N THR A 62 17.20 2.72 1.50
CA THR A 62 18.03 3.36 2.52
C THR A 62 18.29 2.38 3.66
N ASP A 63 19.58 2.20 3.99
CA ASP A 63 20.02 1.32 5.10
C ASP A 63 19.47 -0.11 4.99
N GLY A 64 19.42 -0.63 3.77
CA GLY A 64 18.96 -1.99 3.50
C GLY A 64 17.45 -2.17 3.50
N LYS A 65 16.70 -1.08 3.59
CA LYS A 65 15.23 -1.10 3.64
C LYS A 65 14.63 -0.27 2.52
N LEU A 66 13.46 -0.70 2.05
CA LEU A 66 12.67 0.06 1.08
C LEU A 66 11.67 0.94 1.83
N LEU A 67 11.70 2.23 1.52
CA LEU A 67 10.77 3.21 2.06
C LEU A 67 9.89 3.69 0.91
N PHE A 68 8.57 3.62 1.09
CA PHE A 68 7.62 4.02 0.06
C PHE A 68 6.96 5.35 0.44
N THR A 69 6.82 6.22 -0.56
CA THR A 69 6.00 7.40 -0.49
C THR A 69 5.02 7.36 -1.66
N ALA A 70 3.87 7.95 -1.49
CA ALA A 70 2.81 7.84 -2.49
C ALA A 70 1.83 8.99 -2.39
N ASP A 71 0.91 9.07 -3.36
CA ASP A 71 -0.24 9.95 -3.30
C ASP A 71 -1.31 9.43 -4.26
N SER A 72 -2.52 9.93 -4.09
CA SER A 72 -3.63 9.67 -5.00
C SER A 72 -4.54 10.89 -5.05
N ASP A 73 -5.25 11.05 -6.16
CA ASP A 73 -6.22 12.13 -6.34
C ASP A 73 -7.62 11.77 -5.82
N ALA A 74 -7.81 10.58 -5.26
CA ALA A 74 -9.10 10.13 -4.72
C ALA A 74 -8.97 9.78 -3.23
N LEU A 75 -9.90 10.23 -2.40
CA LEU A 75 -9.83 10.12 -0.94
C LEU A 75 -9.78 8.66 -0.45
N ILE A 76 -10.67 7.80 -0.94
CA ILE A 76 -10.70 6.40 -0.52
C ILE A 76 -9.46 5.66 -1.02
N THR A 77 -9.09 5.88 -2.27
CA THR A 77 -7.89 5.28 -2.86
C THR A 77 -6.64 5.68 -2.07
N LYS A 78 -6.54 6.96 -1.69
CA LYS A 78 -5.43 7.45 -0.87
C LYS A 78 -5.35 6.71 0.47
N GLY A 79 -6.48 6.43 1.10
CA GLY A 79 -6.54 5.65 2.33
C GLY A 79 -6.08 4.20 2.14
N LEU A 80 -6.51 3.58 1.04
CA LEU A 80 -6.09 2.22 0.70
C LEU A 80 -4.58 2.15 0.44
N VAL A 81 -4.05 3.13 -0.28
CA VAL A 81 -2.61 3.28 -0.53
C VAL A 81 -1.86 3.44 0.79
N SER A 82 -2.39 4.24 1.71
CA SER A 82 -1.79 4.45 3.04
C SER A 82 -1.65 3.14 3.81
N MET A 83 -2.68 2.28 3.77
CA MET A 83 -2.60 0.98 4.44
C MET A 83 -1.51 0.10 3.85
N VAL A 84 -1.40 0.04 2.53
CA VAL A 84 -0.37 -0.75 1.85
C VAL A 84 1.02 -0.24 2.22
N VAL A 85 1.22 1.06 2.18
CA VAL A 85 2.50 1.69 2.55
C VAL A 85 2.83 1.39 4.01
N GLN A 86 1.86 1.50 4.91
CA GLN A 86 2.05 1.22 6.34
C GLN A 86 2.54 -0.21 6.58
N VAL A 87 1.99 -1.18 5.83
CA VAL A 87 2.35 -2.59 5.97
C VAL A 87 3.74 -2.88 5.40
N LEU A 88 4.07 -2.32 4.25
CA LEU A 88 5.24 -2.74 3.47
C LEU A 88 6.46 -1.83 3.55
N SER A 89 6.27 -0.54 3.87
CA SER A 89 7.37 0.41 3.95
C SER A 89 8.26 0.13 5.18
N GLY A 90 9.56 0.34 5.03
CA GLY A 90 10.51 0.20 6.13
C GLY A 90 10.98 -1.23 6.38
N HIS A 91 10.82 -2.10 5.41
CA HIS A 91 11.26 -3.50 5.48
C HIS A 91 12.30 -3.79 4.40
N THR A 92 13.04 -4.90 4.56
CA THR A 92 14.03 -5.30 3.56
C THR A 92 13.33 -5.75 2.27
N PRO A 93 14.02 -5.66 1.13
CA PRO A 93 13.47 -6.19 -0.12
C PRO A 93 13.07 -7.66 -0.04
N LYS A 94 13.85 -8.47 0.68
CA LYS A 94 13.56 -9.89 0.87
C LYS A 94 12.24 -10.08 1.64
N GLU A 95 12.06 -9.36 2.74
CA GLU A 95 10.85 -9.43 3.54
C GLU A 95 9.62 -9.06 2.72
N ILE A 96 9.71 -8.00 1.92
CA ILE A 96 8.60 -7.53 1.07
C ILE A 96 8.31 -8.56 -0.04
N ALA A 97 9.34 -9.05 -0.71
CA ALA A 97 9.19 -10.01 -1.82
C ALA A 97 8.55 -11.32 -1.34
N GLU A 98 8.87 -11.77 -0.14
CA GLU A 98 8.38 -13.03 0.44
C GLU A 98 7.08 -12.88 1.23
N ALA A 99 6.60 -11.64 1.45
CA ALA A 99 5.44 -11.39 2.28
C ALA A 99 4.16 -11.97 1.67
N ASP A 100 3.36 -12.60 2.53
CA ASP A 100 2.00 -13.01 2.20
C ASP A 100 1.06 -11.89 2.65
N ILE A 101 0.34 -11.29 1.72
CA ILE A 101 -0.55 -10.16 1.98
C ILE A 101 -1.99 -10.68 2.11
N TYR A 102 -2.51 -10.67 3.31
CA TYR A 102 -3.83 -11.23 3.62
C TYR A 102 -4.81 -10.21 4.23
N PHE A 103 -4.35 -9.02 4.62
CA PHE A 103 -5.20 -8.08 5.36
C PHE A 103 -6.39 -7.57 4.52
N VAL A 104 -6.20 -7.44 3.20
CA VAL A 104 -7.23 -6.92 2.30
C VAL A 104 -8.48 -7.80 2.35
N GLU A 105 -8.29 -9.11 2.26
CA GLU A 105 -9.40 -10.06 2.35
C GLU A 105 -9.95 -10.17 3.77
N ALA A 106 -9.05 -10.18 4.76
CA ALA A 106 -9.43 -10.34 6.16
C ALA A 106 -10.34 -9.23 6.66
N ILE A 107 -10.16 -7.99 6.18
CA ILE A 107 -11.03 -6.89 6.56
C ILE A 107 -12.24 -6.73 5.65
N GLY A 108 -12.37 -7.57 4.62
CA GLY A 108 -13.53 -7.60 3.75
C GLY A 108 -13.53 -6.58 2.62
N LEU A 109 -12.39 -5.98 2.31
CA LEU A 109 -12.29 -4.95 1.27
C LEU A 109 -12.66 -5.47 -0.11
N SER A 110 -12.27 -6.69 -0.45
CA SER A 110 -12.56 -7.26 -1.78
C SER A 110 -14.06 -7.34 -2.07
N SER A 111 -14.88 -7.51 -1.04
CA SER A 111 -16.36 -7.57 -1.19
C SER A 111 -17.01 -6.19 -1.23
N HIS A 112 -16.32 -5.14 -0.81
CA HIS A 112 -16.88 -3.79 -0.65
C HIS A 112 -16.25 -2.76 -1.57
N LEU A 113 -15.23 -3.13 -2.33
CA LEU A 113 -14.64 -2.26 -3.35
C LEU A 113 -15.23 -2.61 -4.73
N SER A 114 -15.33 -1.59 -5.58
CA SER A 114 -15.66 -1.85 -6.99
C SER A 114 -14.55 -2.73 -7.62
N PRO A 115 -14.86 -3.49 -8.67
CA PRO A 115 -13.83 -4.29 -9.35
C PRO A 115 -12.61 -3.47 -9.79
N THR A 116 -12.84 -2.23 -10.24
CA THR A 116 -11.76 -1.34 -10.67
C THR A 116 -10.83 -0.97 -9.51
N ARG A 117 -11.40 -0.67 -8.33
CA ARG A 117 -10.59 -0.37 -7.13
C ARG A 117 -9.84 -1.58 -6.63
N SER A 118 -10.49 -2.76 -6.63
CA SER A 118 -9.83 -4.01 -6.24
C SER A 118 -8.65 -4.32 -7.17
N ASN A 119 -8.83 -4.15 -8.47
CA ASN A 119 -7.77 -4.38 -9.45
C ASN A 119 -6.62 -3.40 -9.29
N GLY A 120 -6.93 -2.14 -9.00
CA GLY A 120 -5.92 -1.12 -8.75
C GLY A 120 -5.07 -1.43 -7.53
N LEU A 121 -5.70 -1.89 -6.45
CA LEU A 121 -5.00 -2.29 -5.24
C LEU A 121 -4.06 -3.47 -5.50
N LEU A 122 -4.53 -4.49 -6.22
CA LEU A 122 -3.70 -5.62 -6.62
C LEU A 122 -2.54 -5.19 -7.50
N SER A 123 -2.77 -4.27 -8.43
CA SER A 123 -1.71 -3.74 -9.31
C SER A 123 -0.63 -3.03 -8.49
N MET A 124 -1.02 -2.28 -7.47
CA MET A 124 -0.08 -1.61 -6.57
C MET A 124 0.76 -2.62 -5.79
N LEU A 125 0.12 -3.66 -5.23
CA LEU A 125 0.84 -4.71 -4.50
C LEU A 125 1.84 -5.41 -5.40
N LYS A 126 1.47 -5.71 -6.64
CA LYS A 126 2.37 -6.32 -7.63
C LYS A 126 3.55 -5.41 -7.94
N GLN A 127 3.30 -4.11 -8.10
CA GLN A 127 4.37 -3.15 -8.40
C GLN A 127 5.36 -3.05 -7.23
N ILE A 128 4.87 -3.01 -6.00
CA ILE A 128 5.73 -2.98 -4.82
C ILE A 128 6.60 -4.24 -4.75
N LYS A 129 6.03 -5.40 -5.02
CA LYS A 129 6.80 -6.65 -5.03
C LYS A 129 7.83 -6.68 -6.16
N ARG A 130 7.54 -6.09 -7.31
CA ARG A 130 8.51 -5.94 -8.40
C ARG A 130 9.69 -5.08 -7.97
N TYR A 131 9.45 -3.96 -7.29
CA TYR A 131 10.51 -3.14 -6.72
C TYR A 131 11.38 -3.95 -5.76
N ALA A 132 10.73 -4.72 -4.87
CA ALA A 132 11.43 -5.54 -3.89
C ALA A 132 12.32 -6.58 -4.55
N VAL A 133 11.82 -7.27 -5.56
CA VAL A 133 12.59 -8.28 -6.30
C VAL A 133 13.80 -7.63 -7.01
N ALA A 134 13.59 -6.47 -7.65
CA ALA A 134 14.64 -5.74 -8.34
C ALA A 134 15.75 -5.30 -7.37
N TYR A 135 15.37 -4.76 -6.20
CA TYR A 135 16.35 -4.33 -5.20
C TYR A 135 17.05 -5.51 -4.54
N GLN A 136 16.36 -6.62 -4.34
CA GLN A 136 16.97 -7.85 -3.82
C GLN A 136 18.05 -8.37 -4.78
N ALA A 137 17.78 -8.36 -6.07
CA ALA A 137 18.74 -8.76 -7.10
C ALA A 137 19.98 -7.87 -7.09
N LYS A 138 19.82 -6.55 -6.91
CA LYS A 138 20.93 -5.60 -6.80
C LYS A 138 21.78 -5.88 -5.56
N ALA A 139 21.16 -6.22 -4.45
CA ALA A 139 21.86 -6.49 -3.19
C ALA A 139 22.75 -7.74 -3.26
N LEU A 140 22.44 -8.65 -4.18
CA LEU A 140 23.22 -9.88 -4.38
C LEU A 140 24.43 -9.67 -5.32
N GLN A 141 24.52 -8.52 -5.97
CA GLN A 141 25.64 -8.13 -6.80
C GLN A 141 26.67 -7.36 -5.96
#